data_a10db1ae0ffceac38e7098caf5c73813
#
_entry.id   a10db1ae0ffceac38e7098caf5c73813
#
_cell.length_a   1.000
_cell.length_b   1.000
_cell.length_c   1.000
_cell.angle_alpha   90.00
_cell.angle_beta   90.00
_cell.angle_gamma   90.00
#
_symmetry.space_group_name_H-M   'P 1'
#
loop_
_entity.id
_entity.type
_entity.pdbx_description
1 polymer ?
#
loop_
_entity_poly.entity_id
_entity_poly.type
_entity_poly.pdbx_seq_one_letter_code
_entity_poly.pdbx_strand_id
1 'polypeptide(L)'
;MREKLESKITEPIPVFVACDRKYLPHATTLCLSILRHTRHRILFHVLHDGSLRSRDEKLTGKILSQYENLELVFRKLDSPTEFRTWTNRFPPIVYYRLLIPLHFRQYDKCIYLDSDMLVNSDISELYETDLHGHFFGAVPDYNWMESYQKNEKLYGKHASIGLQEYCRQIHLPHPEHYFNSGLILMDLKAIRSSGLELLKTACAHAGEDFLLPDQDLMNLYLSEKILPVAQAWNYPIRHLKMPEAKIYHYIGKPWHNSSADVEKAFYWNALKETPYFYQVRAEMLIYEIEASINSNWRYATDSLIKAGWRFGNAFIKTLRLRFISK
;
A
#
# COMPACT_ATOMS: atom_id res chain seq x y z
N MET A 1 20.23 27.18 19.67
CA MET A 1 18.95 27.91 19.81
C MET A 1 18.18 27.67 18.54
N ARG A 2 17.30 26.65 18.49
CA ARG A 2 16.41 26.42 17.35
C ARG A 2 15.25 27.41 17.51
N GLU A 3 15.19 28.41 16.64
CA GLU A 3 13.98 29.21 16.49
C GLU A 3 12.82 28.24 16.21
N LYS A 4 11.82 28.24 17.09
CA LYS A 4 10.54 27.63 16.84
C LYS A 4 9.91 28.43 15.70
N LEU A 5 9.98 27.90 14.48
CA LEU A 5 9.01 28.28 13.46
C LEU A 5 7.64 27.96 14.06
N GLU A 6 6.89 29.00 14.42
CA GLU A 6 5.48 28.84 14.77
C GLU A 6 4.79 28.25 13.56
N SER A 7 4.18 27.09 13.73
CA SER A 7 3.45 26.42 12.67
C SER A 7 2.34 27.33 12.16
N LYS A 8 2.24 27.47 10.84
CA LYS A 8 1.16 28.20 10.17
C LYS A 8 -0.17 27.46 10.20
N ILE A 9 -0.18 26.18 10.64
CA ILE A 9 -1.37 25.33 10.66
C ILE A 9 -2.21 25.68 11.87
N THR A 10 -3.34 26.33 11.64
CA THR A 10 -4.36 26.66 12.66
C THR A 10 -5.52 25.67 12.67
N GLU A 11 -5.81 25.06 11.52
CA GLU A 11 -6.89 24.09 11.34
C GLU A 11 -6.39 22.65 11.50
N PRO A 12 -7.28 21.69 11.85
CA PRO A 12 -6.90 20.28 11.90
C PRO A 12 -6.37 19.80 10.55
N ILE A 13 -5.35 18.93 10.59
CA ILE A 13 -4.81 18.30 9.39
C ILE A 13 -5.72 17.12 9.00
N PRO A 14 -6.40 17.15 7.83
CA PRO A 14 -7.18 16.03 7.35
C PRO A 14 -6.26 14.91 6.83
N VAL A 15 -6.34 13.74 7.47
CA VAL A 15 -5.62 12.54 7.07
C VAL A 15 -6.62 11.45 6.70
N PHE A 16 -6.47 10.85 5.54
CA PHE A 16 -7.34 9.82 5.03
C PHE A 16 -6.62 8.48 4.93
N VAL A 17 -7.32 7.42 5.26
CA VAL A 17 -6.94 6.04 5.01
C VAL A 17 -8.13 5.29 4.43
N ALA A 18 -7.90 4.39 3.47
CA ALA A 18 -8.93 3.49 2.98
C ALA A 18 -8.62 2.05 3.43
N CYS A 19 -9.57 1.40 4.10
CA CYS A 19 -9.36 0.04 4.57
C CYS A 19 -10.66 -0.76 4.71
N ASP A 20 -10.59 -2.06 4.43
CA ASP A 20 -11.59 -3.03 4.84
C ASP A 20 -11.41 -3.41 6.33
N ARG A 21 -12.29 -4.27 6.80
CA ARG A 21 -12.22 -4.74 8.19
C ARG A 21 -10.91 -5.47 8.54
N LYS A 22 -10.26 -6.11 7.57
CA LYS A 22 -9.00 -6.84 7.81
C LYS A 22 -7.84 -5.88 8.02
N TYR A 23 -7.88 -4.72 7.37
CA TYR A 23 -6.85 -3.70 7.48
C TYR A 23 -7.11 -2.62 8.54
N LEU A 24 -8.28 -2.62 9.21
CA LEU A 24 -8.57 -1.69 10.31
C LEU A 24 -7.53 -1.74 11.46
N PRO A 25 -7.00 -2.90 11.88
CA PRO A 25 -5.91 -2.96 12.85
C PRO A 25 -4.67 -2.16 12.44
N HIS A 26 -4.32 -2.25 11.15
CA HIS A 26 -3.17 -1.55 10.57
C HIS A 26 -3.44 -0.04 10.49
N ALA A 27 -4.62 0.37 10.01
CA ALA A 27 -5.05 1.77 10.00
C ALA A 27 -5.06 2.39 11.41
N THR A 28 -5.46 1.62 12.44
CA THR A 28 -5.40 2.05 13.84
C THR A 28 -3.96 2.24 14.30
N THR A 29 -3.06 1.34 13.92
CA THR A 29 -1.62 1.43 14.22
C THR A 29 -0.98 2.65 13.54
N LEU A 30 -1.34 2.90 12.29
CA LEU A 30 -0.94 4.11 11.56
C LEU A 30 -1.40 5.37 12.29
N CYS A 31 -2.67 5.46 12.68
CA CYS A 31 -3.21 6.61 13.42
C CYS A 31 -2.43 6.87 14.72
N LEU A 32 -2.18 5.83 15.52
CA LEU A 32 -1.36 5.95 16.72
C LEU A 32 0.04 6.46 16.44
N SER A 33 0.67 5.99 15.36
CA SER A 33 2.01 6.44 14.99
C SER A 33 2.04 7.94 14.62
N ILE A 34 0.99 8.45 13.96
CA ILE A 34 0.84 9.89 13.69
C ILE A 34 0.76 10.68 14.99
N LEU A 35 -0.15 10.27 15.88
CA LEU A 35 -0.43 10.99 17.14
C LEU A 35 0.78 11.06 18.08
N ARG A 36 1.71 10.13 17.98
CA ARG A 36 2.95 10.12 18.76
C ARG A 36 3.97 11.15 18.29
N HIS A 37 3.89 11.56 17.03
CA HIS A 37 4.90 12.40 16.41
C HIS A 37 4.43 13.81 16.08
N THR A 38 3.12 14.12 16.24
CA THR A 38 2.59 15.45 16.03
C THR A 38 1.80 15.96 17.23
N ARG A 39 1.87 17.29 17.44
CA ARG A 39 1.01 18.01 18.38
C ARG A 39 -0.16 18.71 17.70
N HIS A 40 -0.16 18.75 16.36
CA HIS A 40 -1.25 19.33 15.60
C HIS A 40 -2.53 18.50 15.77
N ARG A 41 -3.66 19.17 15.64
CA ARG A 41 -4.94 18.47 15.59
C ARG A 41 -5.03 17.66 14.31
N ILE A 42 -5.36 16.40 14.44
CA ILE A 42 -5.53 15.45 13.33
C ILE A 42 -7.00 15.11 13.18
N LEU A 43 -7.52 15.26 11.96
CA LEU A 43 -8.83 14.78 11.57
C LEU A 43 -8.64 13.51 10.74
N PHE A 44 -8.75 12.35 11.40
CA PHE A 44 -8.42 11.07 10.80
C PHE A 44 -9.67 10.40 10.24
N HIS A 45 -9.75 10.31 8.91
CA HIS A 45 -10.84 9.69 8.17
C HIS A 45 -10.50 8.25 7.78
N VAL A 46 -11.32 7.31 8.23
CA VAL A 46 -11.28 5.91 7.80
C VAL A 46 -12.38 5.71 6.76
N LEU A 47 -12.00 5.63 5.49
CA LEU A 47 -12.88 5.31 4.39
C LEU A 47 -13.05 3.79 4.29
N HIS A 48 -14.28 3.31 4.20
CA HIS A 48 -14.53 1.87 4.18
C HIS A 48 -15.70 1.48 3.27
N ASP A 49 -15.72 0.23 2.83
CA ASP A 49 -16.71 -0.37 1.91
C ASP A 49 -17.99 -0.88 2.59
N GLY A 50 -18.13 -0.64 3.89
CA GLY A 50 -19.24 -1.17 4.69
C GLY A 50 -18.90 -2.50 5.39
N SER A 51 -17.70 -3.05 5.24
CA SER A 51 -17.27 -4.26 5.94
C SER A 51 -17.04 -4.06 7.45
N LEU A 52 -16.83 -2.81 7.90
CA LEU A 52 -16.69 -2.46 9.31
C LEU A 52 -18.02 -2.64 10.04
N ARG A 53 -17.94 -3.16 11.25
CA ARG A 53 -19.08 -3.29 12.17
C ARG A 53 -19.03 -2.19 13.22
N SER A 54 -20.18 -1.76 13.74
CA SER A 54 -20.25 -0.74 14.79
C SER A 54 -19.38 -1.06 16.03
N ARG A 55 -19.17 -2.35 16.33
CA ARG A 55 -18.26 -2.75 17.41
C ARG A 55 -16.79 -2.47 17.08
N ASP A 56 -16.39 -2.60 15.82
CA ASP A 56 -15.02 -2.38 15.37
C ASP A 56 -14.71 -0.86 15.47
N GLU A 57 -15.64 -0.01 15.04
CA GLU A 57 -15.57 1.45 15.17
C GLU A 57 -15.51 1.89 16.64
N LYS A 58 -16.40 1.34 17.50
CA LYS A 58 -16.41 1.63 18.94
C LYS A 58 -15.11 1.22 19.62
N LEU A 59 -14.56 0.05 19.25
CA LEU A 59 -13.30 -0.46 19.83
C LEU A 59 -12.13 0.44 19.46
N THR A 60 -12.01 0.81 18.20
CA THR A 60 -10.98 1.76 17.70
C THR A 60 -11.15 3.12 18.38
N GLY A 61 -12.38 3.67 18.38
CA GLY A 61 -12.69 4.97 19.00
C GLY A 61 -12.35 5.01 20.49
N LYS A 62 -12.67 3.97 21.25
CA LYS A 62 -12.37 3.90 22.70
C LYS A 62 -10.87 4.03 22.99
N ILE A 63 -10.01 3.45 22.15
CA ILE A 63 -8.56 3.48 22.37
C ILE A 63 -7.98 4.81 21.93
N LEU A 64 -8.46 5.34 20.82
CA LEU A 64 -7.97 6.59 20.29
C LEU A 64 -8.53 7.82 21.04
N SER A 65 -9.62 7.68 21.80
CA SER A 65 -10.23 8.78 22.57
C SER A 65 -9.35 9.37 23.69
N GLN A 66 -8.25 8.72 24.04
CA GLN A 66 -7.27 9.27 24.98
C GLN A 66 -6.42 10.42 24.38
N TYR A 67 -6.46 10.61 23.06
CA TYR A 67 -5.71 11.64 22.37
C TYR A 67 -6.60 12.86 22.10
N GLU A 68 -6.36 13.94 22.83
CA GLU A 68 -7.16 15.19 22.73
C GLU A 68 -6.97 15.91 21.39
N ASN A 69 -5.87 15.64 20.69
CA ASN A 69 -5.57 16.20 19.38
C ASN A 69 -6.10 15.36 18.21
N LEU A 70 -6.98 14.39 18.46
CA LEU A 70 -7.59 13.53 17.43
C LEU A 70 -9.09 13.76 17.32
N GLU A 71 -9.55 13.90 16.08
CA GLU A 71 -10.93 13.66 15.68
C GLU A 71 -10.96 12.47 14.72
N LEU A 72 -11.68 11.40 15.09
CA LEU A 72 -11.77 10.15 14.32
C LEU A 72 -13.12 10.04 13.63
N VAL A 73 -13.11 9.86 12.31
CA VAL A 73 -14.32 9.78 11.49
C VAL A 73 -14.29 8.51 10.66
N PHE A 74 -15.30 7.65 10.82
CA PHE A 74 -15.56 6.52 9.92
C PHE A 74 -16.54 6.96 8.84
N ARG A 75 -16.18 6.71 7.58
CA ARG A 75 -17.00 7.06 6.44
C ARG A 75 -17.16 5.87 5.49
N LYS A 76 -18.34 5.29 5.47
CA LYS A 76 -18.68 4.36 4.41
C LYS A 76 -18.81 5.11 3.08
N LEU A 77 -18.14 4.60 2.06
CA LEU A 77 -18.32 5.02 0.68
C LEU A 77 -18.86 3.84 -0.13
N ASP A 78 -19.75 4.15 -1.05
CA ASP A 78 -20.21 3.17 -2.04
C ASP A 78 -19.20 3.18 -3.20
N SER A 79 -18.70 1.99 -3.56
CA SER A 79 -17.83 1.85 -4.71
C SER A 79 -18.59 2.11 -6.00
N PRO A 80 -18.14 3.01 -6.86
CA PRO A 80 -18.64 3.08 -8.23
C PRO A 80 -18.52 1.72 -8.92
N THR A 81 -19.46 1.43 -9.84
CA THR A 81 -19.48 0.14 -10.54
C THR A 81 -18.26 -0.08 -11.43
N GLU A 82 -17.61 1.00 -11.82
CA GLU A 82 -16.35 1.03 -12.60
C GLU A 82 -15.15 0.56 -11.79
N PHE A 83 -15.19 0.71 -10.46
CA PHE A 83 -14.10 0.35 -9.57
C PHE A 83 -14.01 -1.17 -9.43
N ARG A 84 -13.40 -1.79 -10.40
CA ARG A 84 -13.13 -3.23 -10.45
C ARG A 84 -11.63 -3.48 -10.40
N THR A 85 -11.26 -4.62 -9.84
CA THR A 85 -9.88 -5.09 -9.89
C THR A 85 -9.86 -6.48 -10.50
N TRP A 86 -8.95 -6.71 -11.42
CA TRP A 86 -8.83 -7.99 -12.13
C TRP A 86 -8.04 -9.04 -11.34
N THR A 87 -7.53 -8.64 -10.18
CA THR A 87 -6.76 -9.52 -9.32
C THR A 87 -7.45 -9.67 -7.96
N ASN A 88 -7.46 -10.86 -7.40
CA ASN A 88 -7.90 -11.08 -6.02
C ASN A 88 -6.96 -10.45 -4.97
N ARG A 89 -5.85 -9.86 -5.42
CA ARG A 89 -4.84 -9.24 -4.55
C ARG A 89 -5.28 -7.87 -4.03
N PHE A 90 -5.96 -7.10 -4.89
CA PHE A 90 -6.37 -5.73 -4.57
C PHE A 90 -7.89 -5.62 -4.60
N PRO A 91 -8.55 -5.31 -3.47
CA PRO A 91 -9.99 -5.05 -3.46
C PRO A 91 -10.28 -3.65 -4.05
N PRO A 92 -11.51 -3.38 -4.56
CA PRO A 92 -11.87 -2.08 -5.15
C PRO A 92 -11.65 -0.86 -4.24
N ILE A 93 -11.56 -1.06 -2.94
CA ILE A 93 -11.30 0.00 -1.96
C ILE A 93 -9.96 0.74 -2.20
N VAL A 94 -9.02 0.15 -2.95
CA VAL A 94 -7.76 0.82 -3.32
C VAL A 94 -8.00 2.09 -4.13
N TYR A 95 -9.11 2.18 -4.86
CA TYR A 95 -9.48 3.38 -5.61
C TYR A 95 -10.12 4.49 -4.78
N TYR A 96 -10.44 4.26 -3.48
CA TYR A 96 -11.15 5.26 -2.66
C TYR A 96 -10.37 6.55 -2.47
N ARG A 97 -9.03 6.51 -2.59
CA ARG A 97 -8.20 7.72 -2.60
C ARG A 97 -8.59 8.71 -3.70
N LEU A 98 -9.08 8.22 -4.84
CA LEU A 98 -9.53 9.04 -5.95
C LEU A 98 -10.90 9.71 -5.70
N LEU A 99 -11.69 9.17 -4.76
CA LEU A 99 -12.99 9.73 -4.38
C LEU A 99 -12.88 10.90 -3.40
N ILE A 100 -11.73 11.08 -2.74
CA ILE A 100 -11.56 12.12 -1.73
C ILE A 100 -11.88 13.53 -2.28
N PRO A 101 -11.35 13.96 -3.43
CA PRO A 101 -11.66 15.29 -3.97
C PRO A 101 -13.15 15.49 -4.32
N LEU A 102 -13.87 14.40 -4.59
CA LEU A 102 -15.29 14.42 -4.98
C LEU A 102 -16.22 14.52 -3.77
N HIS A 103 -15.88 13.85 -2.67
CA HIS A 103 -16.77 13.68 -1.51
C HIS A 103 -16.45 14.62 -0.34
N PHE A 104 -15.21 15.15 -0.22
CA PHE A 104 -14.78 15.93 0.94
C PHE A 104 -14.47 17.39 0.56
N ARG A 105 -15.55 18.09 0.13
CA ARG A 105 -15.46 19.46 -0.38
C ARG A 105 -15.11 20.50 0.67
N GLN A 106 -15.26 20.17 1.94
CA GLN A 106 -14.98 21.04 3.08
C GLN A 106 -13.48 21.26 3.35
N TYR A 107 -12.61 20.44 2.75
CA TYR A 107 -11.16 20.57 2.91
C TYR A 107 -10.53 21.14 1.66
N ASP A 108 -9.53 22.01 1.84
CA ASP A 108 -8.72 22.55 0.74
C ASP A 108 -7.49 21.68 0.44
N LYS A 109 -6.98 20.98 1.47
CA LYS A 109 -5.78 20.15 1.38
C LYS A 109 -5.93 18.94 2.30
N CYS A 110 -5.34 17.79 1.94
CA CYS A 110 -5.31 16.62 2.81
C CYS A 110 -4.10 15.73 2.52
N ILE A 111 -3.83 14.79 3.43
CA ILE A 111 -2.89 13.69 3.24
C ILE A 111 -3.68 12.39 3.14
N TYR A 112 -3.38 11.56 2.13
CA TYR A 112 -3.81 10.17 2.06
C TYR A 112 -2.62 9.27 2.40
N LEU A 113 -2.85 8.24 3.21
CA LEU A 113 -1.86 7.21 3.56
C LEU A 113 -2.47 5.82 3.42
N ASP A 114 -1.68 4.88 2.90
CA ASP A 114 -2.04 3.46 2.96
C ASP A 114 -1.96 2.94 4.40
N SER A 115 -2.85 2.01 4.74
CA SER A 115 -2.97 1.49 6.10
C SER A 115 -1.76 0.68 6.57
N ASP A 116 -0.90 0.23 5.65
CA ASP A 116 0.34 -0.51 5.93
C ASP A 116 1.57 0.40 6.05
N MET A 117 1.36 1.64 6.47
CA MET A 117 2.40 2.62 6.79
C MET A 117 2.55 2.84 8.30
N LEU A 118 3.71 3.36 8.70
CA LEU A 118 4.01 3.78 10.06
C LEU A 118 4.75 5.12 10.03
N VAL A 119 4.17 6.13 10.68
CA VAL A 119 4.75 7.48 10.75
C VAL A 119 5.78 7.56 11.88
N ASN A 120 6.94 8.15 11.57
CA ASN A 120 8.09 8.29 12.47
C ASN A 120 8.59 9.75 12.57
N SER A 121 7.79 10.71 12.10
CA SER A 121 8.11 12.16 12.15
C SER A 121 6.83 12.98 12.22
N ASP A 122 6.94 14.29 12.45
CA ASP A 122 5.78 15.18 12.43
C ASP A 122 5.21 15.31 11.01
N ILE A 123 3.98 14.84 10.83
CA ILE A 123 3.29 14.86 9.53
C ILE A 123 2.92 16.27 9.06
N SER A 124 2.96 17.25 9.97
CA SER A 124 2.74 18.66 9.63
C SER A 124 3.75 19.18 8.62
N GLU A 125 5.00 18.71 8.69
CA GLU A 125 6.05 19.09 7.73
C GLU A 125 5.68 18.67 6.29
N LEU A 126 5.05 17.50 6.12
CA LEU A 126 4.54 17.06 4.82
C LEU A 126 3.35 17.92 4.40
N TYR A 127 2.43 18.18 5.33
CA TYR A 127 1.23 18.96 5.04
C TYR A 127 1.55 20.39 4.61
N GLU A 128 2.62 21.00 5.14
CA GLU A 128 3.08 22.34 4.78
C GLU A 128 3.80 22.42 3.42
N THR A 129 4.12 21.27 2.78
CA THR A 129 4.77 21.26 1.47
C THR A 129 3.93 22.03 0.44
N ASP A 130 4.54 23.04 -0.20
CA ASP A 130 3.92 23.75 -1.31
C ASP A 130 3.91 22.84 -2.56
N LEU A 131 2.74 22.63 -3.14
CA LEU A 131 2.58 21.83 -4.35
C LEU A 131 2.81 22.62 -5.65
N HIS A 132 3.13 23.92 -5.56
CA HIS A 132 3.47 24.76 -6.72
C HIS A 132 2.49 24.64 -7.90
N GLY A 133 1.20 24.53 -7.59
CA GLY A 133 0.13 24.37 -8.60
C GLY A 133 -0.08 22.96 -9.11
N HIS A 134 0.68 21.96 -8.63
CA HIS A 134 0.37 20.57 -8.86
C HIS A 134 -0.83 20.14 -7.99
N PHE A 135 -1.57 19.14 -8.45
CA PHE A 135 -2.73 18.62 -7.71
C PHE A 135 -2.33 17.67 -6.59
N PHE A 136 -1.21 16.97 -6.79
CA PHE A 136 -0.73 15.92 -5.91
C PHE A 136 0.75 16.09 -5.61
N GLY A 137 1.15 15.70 -4.40
CA GLY A 137 2.54 15.41 -4.05
C GLY A 137 2.66 13.93 -3.72
N ALA A 138 3.57 13.22 -4.38
CA ALA A 138 3.80 11.80 -4.14
C ALA A 138 5.29 11.45 -4.26
N VAL A 139 5.68 10.31 -3.71
CA VAL A 139 7.09 9.86 -3.72
C VAL A 139 7.33 8.95 -4.94
N PRO A 140 8.44 9.16 -5.69
CA PRO A 140 8.83 8.24 -6.75
C PRO A 140 8.95 6.79 -6.26
N ASP A 141 8.44 5.83 -7.01
CA ASP A 141 8.52 4.40 -6.67
C ASP A 141 9.85 3.81 -7.15
N TYR A 142 10.87 3.87 -6.30
CA TYR A 142 12.20 3.37 -6.66
C TYR A 142 12.22 1.86 -6.95
N ASN A 143 11.35 1.07 -6.31
CA ASN A 143 11.26 -0.36 -6.62
C ASN A 143 10.75 -0.59 -8.04
N TRP A 144 9.72 0.18 -8.45
CA TRP A 144 9.24 0.15 -9.81
C TRP A 144 10.31 0.59 -10.80
N MET A 145 10.98 1.71 -10.52
CA MET A 145 12.02 2.26 -11.39
C MET A 145 13.19 1.29 -11.58
N GLU A 146 13.63 0.61 -10.51
CA GLU A 146 14.65 -0.43 -10.58
C GLU A 146 14.20 -1.63 -11.41
N SER A 147 12.97 -2.13 -11.15
CA SER A 147 12.38 -3.24 -11.91
C SER A 147 12.17 -2.87 -13.39
N TYR A 148 11.78 -1.62 -13.68
CA TYR A 148 11.64 -1.12 -15.04
C TYR A 148 13.00 -1.07 -15.77
N GLN A 149 14.06 -0.55 -15.13
CA GLN A 149 15.41 -0.52 -15.70
C GLN A 149 15.93 -1.91 -16.02
N LYS A 150 15.69 -2.89 -15.14
CA LYS A 150 16.07 -4.29 -15.31
C LYS A 150 15.15 -5.05 -16.26
N ASN A 151 14.06 -4.45 -16.71
CA ASN A 151 12.98 -5.10 -17.46
C ASN A 151 12.55 -6.44 -16.82
N GLU A 152 12.29 -6.40 -15.51
CA GLU A 152 11.93 -7.59 -14.74
C GLU A 152 10.68 -8.25 -15.31
N LYS A 153 10.66 -9.59 -15.31
CA LYS A 153 9.49 -10.36 -15.72
C LYS A 153 8.37 -10.20 -14.71
N LEU A 154 7.18 -10.01 -15.21
CA LEU A 154 5.98 -9.92 -14.41
C LEU A 154 5.48 -11.31 -13.95
N TYR A 155 4.48 -11.33 -13.09
CA TYR A 155 3.88 -12.54 -12.54
C TYR A 155 2.40 -12.64 -12.92
N GLY A 156 1.81 -13.82 -12.66
CA GLY A 156 0.40 -14.07 -12.94
C GLY A 156 0.09 -14.04 -14.43
N LYS A 157 -0.98 -13.37 -14.82
CA LYS A 157 -1.42 -13.29 -16.22
C LYS A 157 -0.47 -12.52 -17.13
N HIS A 158 0.37 -11.67 -16.58
CA HIS A 158 1.39 -10.91 -17.32
C HIS A 158 2.77 -11.60 -17.33
N ALA A 159 2.88 -12.83 -16.84
CA ALA A 159 4.16 -13.54 -16.68
C ALA A 159 4.94 -13.78 -18.00
N SER A 160 4.29 -13.62 -19.15
CA SER A 160 4.92 -13.77 -20.47
C SER A 160 5.72 -12.54 -20.93
N ILE A 161 5.54 -11.39 -20.27
CA ILE A 161 6.14 -10.11 -20.67
C ILE A 161 7.00 -9.52 -19.56
N GLY A 162 7.94 -8.64 -19.95
CA GLY A 162 8.69 -7.80 -19.02
C GLY A 162 7.96 -6.50 -18.70
N LEU A 163 8.40 -5.82 -17.64
CA LEU A 163 7.77 -4.59 -17.17
C LEU A 163 7.77 -3.48 -18.24
N GLN A 164 8.82 -3.37 -19.05
CA GLN A 164 8.87 -2.37 -20.13
C GLN A 164 7.80 -2.62 -21.20
N GLU A 165 7.54 -3.89 -21.53
CA GLU A 165 6.47 -4.25 -22.47
C GLU A 165 5.09 -3.94 -21.89
N TYR A 166 4.89 -4.25 -20.62
CA TYR A 166 3.66 -3.87 -19.91
C TYR A 166 3.41 -2.37 -19.95
N CYS A 167 4.41 -1.55 -19.63
CA CYS A 167 4.29 -0.08 -19.70
C CYS A 167 3.91 0.41 -21.11
N ARG A 168 4.43 -0.23 -22.16
CA ARG A 168 4.05 0.10 -23.55
C ARG A 168 2.59 -0.29 -23.85
N GLN A 169 2.14 -1.45 -23.38
CA GLN A 169 0.77 -1.93 -23.61
C GLN A 169 -0.28 -1.04 -22.94
N ILE A 170 -0.01 -0.54 -21.74
CA ILE A 170 -0.91 0.40 -21.05
C ILE A 170 -0.68 1.86 -21.46
N HIS A 171 0.24 2.13 -22.40
CA HIS A 171 0.59 3.49 -22.84
C HIS A 171 1.05 4.40 -21.70
N LEU A 172 1.81 3.87 -20.72
CA LEU A 172 2.31 4.65 -19.59
C LEU A 172 3.29 5.75 -20.10
N PRO A 173 3.00 7.06 -19.87
CA PRO A 173 3.74 8.14 -20.51
C PRO A 173 5.17 8.29 -19.98
N HIS A 174 5.39 8.08 -18.69
CA HIS A 174 6.66 8.34 -18.00
C HIS A 174 7.02 7.20 -17.02
N PRO A 175 7.28 5.97 -17.53
CA PRO A 175 7.56 4.83 -16.66
C PRO A 175 8.81 5.00 -15.79
N GLU A 176 9.75 5.86 -16.19
CA GLU A 176 10.95 6.24 -15.46
C GLU A 176 10.69 7.24 -14.32
N HIS A 177 9.51 7.86 -14.27
CA HIS A 177 9.05 8.82 -13.27
C HIS A 177 7.82 8.29 -12.49
N TYR A 178 7.69 7.01 -12.38
CA TYR A 178 6.54 6.37 -11.75
C TYR A 178 6.48 6.64 -10.23
N PHE A 179 5.30 7.05 -9.75
CA PHE A 179 5.05 7.41 -8.35
C PHE A 179 4.35 6.30 -7.59
N ASN A 180 4.67 6.17 -6.31
CA ASN A 180 3.96 5.28 -5.40
C ASN A 180 2.69 5.96 -4.87
N SER A 181 1.55 5.27 -4.96
CA SER A 181 0.23 5.78 -4.55
C SER A 181 -0.06 5.69 -3.06
N GLY A 182 0.80 5.04 -2.28
CA GLY A 182 0.55 4.80 -0.85
C GLY A 182 0.59 6.05 0.03
N LEU A 183 1.31 7.09 -0.41
CA LEU A 183 1.29 8.42 0.21
C LEU A 183 0.96 9.45 -0.85
N ILE A 184 -0.07 10.26 -0.60
CA ILE A 184 -0.47 11.35 -1.49
C ILE A 184 -0.83 12.59 -0.67
N LEU A 185 -0.10 13.68 -0.89
CA LEU A 185 -0.52 15.01 -0.48
C LEU A 185 -1.42 15.58 -1.57
N MET A 186 -2.63 16.04 -1.25
CA MET A 186 -3.62 16.49 -2.24
C MET A 186 -3.98 17.97 -2.03
N ASP A 187 -3.89 18.79 -3.07
CA ASP A 187 -4.53 20.08 -3.15
C ASP A 187 -5.96 19.91 -3.66
N LEU A 188 -6.88 19.68 -2.74
CA LEU A 188 -8.29 19.45 -3.06
C LEU A 188 -8.96 20.66 -3.70
N LYS A 189 -8.52 21.87 -3.35
CA LYS A 189 -9.00 23.12 -3.92
C LYS A 189 -8.61 23.25 -5.39
N ALA A 190 -7.34 23.01 -5.71
CA ALA A 190 -6.83 23.04 -7.08
C ALA A 190 -7.51 21.96 -7.93
N ILE A 191 -7.66 20.73 -7.41
CA ILE A 191 -8.35 19.64 -8.11
C ILE A 191 -9.80 20.04 -8.43
N ARG A 192 -10.53 20.61 -7.47
CA ARG A 192 -11.92 21.03 -7.69
C ARG A 192 -12.04 22.18 -8.70
N SER A 193 -11.07 23.08 -8.70
CA SER A 193 -11.13 24.27 -9.57
C SER A 193 -10.74 23.98 -11.03
N SER A 194 -9.81 23.08 -11.29
CA SER A 194 -9.25 22.88 -12.64
C SER A 194 -8.94 21.41 -12.99
N GLY A 195 -8.97 20.48 -12.04
CA GLY A 195 -8.59 19.08 -12.22
C GLY A 195 -9.74 18.08 -12.19
N LEU A 196 -10.97 18.53 -11.96
CA LEU A 196 -12.09 17.63 -11.71
C LEU A 196 -12.42 16.73 -12.90
N GLU A 197 -12.40 17.26 -14.11
CA GLU A 197 -12.67 16.47 -15.32
C GLU A 197 -11.55 15.47 -15.60
N LEU A 198 -10.30 15.85 -15.37
CA LEU A 198 -9.17 14.92 -15.48
C LEU A 198 -9.29 13.76 -14.47
N LEU A 199 -9.65 14.06 -13.23
CA LEU A 199 -9.89 13.05 -12.19
C LEU A 199 -11.05 12.12 -12.54
N LYS A 200 -12.16 12.66 -13.05
CA LYS A 200 -13.30 11.85 -13.51
C LYS A 200 -12.92 10.94 -14.66
N THR A 201 -12.17 11.47 -15.62
CA THR A 201 -11.64 10.67 -16.74
C THR A 201 -10.79 9.51 -16.22
N ALA A 202 -9.86 9.78 -15.30
CA ALA A 202 -9.09 8.70 -14.66
C ALA A 202 -10.01 7.67 -13.97
N CYS A 203 -10.99 8.12 -13.17
CA CYS A 203 -11.92 7.22 -12.51
C CYS A 203 -12.75 6.35 -13.48
N ALA A 204 -13.10 6.85 -14.65
CA ALA A 204 -13.83 6.09 -15.66
C ALA A 204 -13.03 4.91 -16.23
N HIS A 205 -11.69 4.98 -16.17
CA HIS A 205 -10.78 3.89 -16.56
C HIS A 205 -10.41 2.95 -15.40
N ALA A 206 -10.93 3.19 -14.21
CA ALA A 206 -10.77 2.26 -13.11
C ALA A 206 -11.45 0.92 -13.46
N GLY A 207 -10.75 -0.18 -13.26
CA GLY A 207 -11.23 -1.50 -13.69
C GLY A 207 -10.61 -1.99 -14.99
N GLU A 208 -9.76 -1.22 -15.64
CA GLU A 208 -8.86 -1.73 -16.67
C GLU A 208 -7.85 -2.73 -16.07
N ASP A 209 -7.21 -3.49 -16.94
CA ASP A 209 -6.33 -4.59 -16.54
C ASP A 209 -4.96 -4.11 -16.06
N PHE A 210 -4.95 -3.36 -14.97
CA PHE A 210 -3.73 -2.82 -14.36
C PHE A 210 -3.04 -3.82 -13.42
N LEU A 211 -1.72 -3.78 -13.40
CA LEU A 211 -0.88 -4.56 -12.46
C LEU A 211 -1.02 -4.03 -11.02
N LEU A 212 -1.00 -2.71 -10.87
CA LEU A 212 -1.20 -1.97 -9.64
C LEU A 212 -2.37 -0.99 -9.85
N PRO A 213 -3.61 -1.41 -9.57
CA PRO A 213 -4.83 -0.79 -10.11
C PRO A 213 -4.91 0.73 -9.99
N ASP A 214 -4.83 1.26 -8.78
CA ASP A 214 -4.91 2.70 -8.51
C ASP A 214 -3.60 3.44 -8.83
N GLN A 215 -2.47 2.77 -8.64
CA GLN A 215 -1.15 3.35 -8.88
C GLN A 215 -0.87 3.50 -10.38
N ASP A 216 -1.16 2.46 -11.19
CA ASP A 216 -1.04 2.54 -12.66
C ASP A 216 -1.97 3.61 -13.22
N LEU A 217 -3.22 3.63 -12.73
CA LEU A 217 -4.21 4.63 -13.13
C LEU A 217 -3.72 6.06 -12.85
N MET A 218 -3.19 6.33 -11.66
CA MET A 218 -2.69 7.66 -11.32
C MET A 218 -1.47 8.05 -12.16
N ASN A 219 -0.55 7.11 -12.39
CA ASN A 219 0.62 7.36 -13.20
C ASN A 219 0.29 7.54 -14.67
N LEU A 220 -0.76 6.87 -15.17
CA LEU A 220 -1.19 6.99 -16.56
C LEU A 220 -1.90 8.32 -16.84
N TYR A 221 -2.82 8.73 -15.96
CA TYR A 221 -3.70 9.88 -16.22
C TYR A 221 -3.32 11.16 -15.48
N LEU A 222 -2.58 11.06 -14.36
CA LEU A 222 -2.37 12.18 -13.44
C LEU A 222 -0.88 12.53 -13.25
N SER A 223 0.06 11.82 -13.88
CA SER A 223 1.51 11.98 -13.63
C SER A 223 2.01 13.41 -13.78
N GLU A 224 1.54 14.15 -14.79
CA GLU A 224 1.93 15.55 -15.01
C GLU A 224 1.42 16.52 -13.93
N LYS A 225 0.51 16.07 -13.08
CA LYS A 225 -0.05 16.83 -11.95
C LYS A 225 0.49 16.39 -10.60
N ILE A 226 1.55 15.57 -10.60
CA ILE A 226 2.20 15.05 -9.41
C ILE A 226 3.55 15.73 -9.21
N LEU A 227 3.73 16.39 -8.06
CA LEU A 227 5.01 16.93 -7.62
C LEU A 227 5.78 15.83 -6.87
N PRO A 228 7.05 15.54 -7.24
CA PRO A 228 7.89 14.65 -6.44
C PRO A 228 8.16 15.20 -5.04
N VAL A 229 7.86 14.41 -4.01
CA VAL A 229 8.24 14.71 -2.62
C VAL A 229 9.37 13.79 -2.16
N ALA A 230 10.06 14.20 -1.08
CA ALA A 230 11.25 13.49 -0.62
C ALA A 230 10.99 12.02 -0.25
N GLN A 231 11.93 11.14 -0.61
CA GLN A 231 11.86 9.68 -0.37
C GLN A 231 11.63 9.31 1.08
N ALA A 232 12.10 10.11 2.03
CA ALA A 232 11.91 9.88 3.46
C ALA A 232 10.42 9.79 3.87
N TRP A 233 9.50 10.39 3.10
CA TRP A 233 8.07 10.36 3.35
C TRP A 233 7.36 9.08 2.92
N ASN A 234 7.99 8.24 2.10
CA ASN A 234 7.42 6.95 1.70
C ASN A 234 8.56 5.94 1.48
N TYR A 235 9.17 5.53 2.59
CA TYR A 235 10.32 4.64 2.55
C TYR A 235 9.89 3.16 2.51
N PRO A 236 10.10 2.47 1.39
CA PRO A 236 9.81 1.05 1.30
C PRO A 236 10.84 0.25 2.09
N ILE A 237 10.42 -0.50 3.08
CA ILE A 237 11.32 -1.22 4.02
C ILE A 237 12.10 -2.38 3.42
N ARG A 238 11.92 -2.67 2.12
CA ARG A 238 12.52 -3.86 1.48
C ARG A 238 14.00 -3.72 1.10
N HIS A 239 14.53 -2.53 0.88
CA HIS A 239 15.76 -2.42 0.08
C HIS A 239 16.90 -1.57 0.64
N LEU A 240 16.68 -0.61 1.51
CA LEU A 240 17.76 0.27 1.96
C LEU A 240 17.57 0.65 3.43
N LYS A 241 18.67 0.71 4.16
CA LYS A 241 18.68 1.35 5.48
C LYS A 241 18.65 2.86 5.27
N MET A 242 17.52 3.49 5.55
CA MET A 242 17.41 4.93 5.53
C MET A 242 17.18 5.42 6.98
N PRO A 243 18.23 5.86 7.68
CA PRO A 243 18.13 6.27 9.09
C PRO A 243 17.16 7.43 9.32
N GLU A 244 16.89 8.21 8.27
CA GLU A 244 16.05 9.42 8.30
C GLU A 244 14.65 9.19 7.72
N ALA A 245 14.19 7.94 7.62
CA ALA A 245 12.84 7.65 7.15
C ALA A 245 11.80 8.31 8.06
N LYS A 246 10.95 9.15 7.48
CA LYS A 246 9.85 9.82 8.17
C LYS A 246 8.58 8.99 8.19
N ILE A 247 8.36 8.20 7.13
CA ILE A 247 7.29 7.21 7.05
C ILE A 247 7.84 5.91 6.48
N TYR A 248 7.64 4.82 7.21
CA TYR A 248 7.92 3.47 6.74
C TYR A 248 6.70 2.92 6.01
N HIS A 249 6.90 2.36 4.81
CA HIS A 249 5.87 1.69 4.03
C HIS A 249 6.19 0.20 3.92
N TYR A 250 5.34 -0.65 4.51
CA TYR A 250 5.55 -2.09 4.56
C TYR A 250 5.21 -2.81 3.26
N ILE A 251 4.47 -2.15 2.37
CA ILE A 251 4.03 -2.68 1.06
C ILE A 251 3.37 -4.06 1.25
N GLY A 252 2.31 -4.07 2.01
CA GLY A 252 1.58 -5.24 2.47
C GLY A 252 1.72 -5.48 3.97
N LYS A 253 1.45 -6.69 4.44
CA LYS A 253 1.54 -6.98 5.87
C LYS A 253 2.99 -7.03 6.32
N PRO A 254 3.33 -6.43 7.48
CA PRO A 254 4.72 -6.33 7.95
C PRO A 254 5.47 -7.65 8.06
N TRP A 255 4.77 -8.75 8.31
CA TRP A 255 5.38 -10.09 8.40
C TRP A 255 5.57 -10.80 7.06
N HIS A 256 4.99 -10.29 5.96
CA HIS A 256 5.18 -10.85 4.63
C HIS A 256 6.56 -10.55 4.04
N ASN A 257 7.27 -9.58 4.61
CA ASN A 257 8.55 -9.13 4.12
C ASN A 257 9.69 -9.68 4.97
N SER A 258 10.73 -10.17 4.33
CA SER A 258 11.99 -10.62 4.95
C SER A 258 12.88 -9.47 5.45
N SER A 259 12.36 -8.24 5.42
CA SER A 259 13.07 -7.04 5.85
C SER A 259 13.49 -7.10 7.32
N ALA A 260 14.51 -6.31 7.63
CA ALA A 260 15.21 -6.31 8.89
C ALA A 260 14.29 -6.28 10.12
N ASP A 261 14.72 -6.97 11.16
CA ASP A 261 13.97 -7.13 12.41
C ASP A 261 13.66 -5.80 13.12
N VAL A 262 14.42 -4.74 12.81
CA VAL A 262 14.28 -3.42 13.42
C VAL A 262 12.97 -2.74 12.95
N GLU A 263 12.71 -2.71 11.65
CA GLU A 263 11.50 -2.06 11.09
C GLU A 263 10.24 -2.82 11.50
N LYS A 264 10.32 -4.16 11.57
CA LYS A 264 9.24 -4.99 12.12
C LYS A 264 8.99 -4.67 13.59
N ALA A 265 10.06 -4.44 14.38
CA ALA A 265 9.93 -4.08 15.78
C ALA A 265 9.19 -2.76 15.98
N PHE A 266 9.39 -1.75 15.12
CA PHE A 266 8.62 -0.50 15.18
C PHE A 266 7.12 -0.76 15.01
N TYR A 267 6.73 -1.54 14.02
CA TYR A 267 5.34 -1.90 13.79
C TYR A 267 4.74 -2.64 14.99
N TRP A 268 5.43 -3.70 15.49
CA TRP A 268 4.94 -4.48 16.62
C TRP A 268 4.83 -3.66 17.89
N ASN A 269 5.74 -2.74 18.14
CA ASN A 269 5.69 -1.85 19.29
C ASN A 269 4.51 -0.88 19.22
N ALA A 270 4.19 -0.35 18.04
CA ALA A 270 3.01 0.47 17.85
C ALA A 270 1.71 -0.35 17.98
N LEU A 271 1.67 -1.54 17.37
CA LEU A 271 0.51 -2.43 17.41
C LEU A 271 0.17 -2.92 18.83
N LYS A 272 1.17 -3.12 19.71
CA LYS A 272 0.96 -3.54 21.11
C LYS A 272 0.04 -2.63 21.90
N GLU A 273 -0.03 -1.36 21.52
CA GLU A 273 -0.90 -0.36 22.16
C GLU A 273 -2.31 -0.35 21.58
N THR A 274 -2.58 -1.19 20.58
CA THR A 274 -3.91 -1.34 20.01
C THR A 274 -4.63 -2.56 20.58
N PRO A 275 -5.97 -2.61 20.56
CA PRO A 275 -6.74 -3.78 20.98
C PRO A 275 -6.59 -4.96 20.03
N TYR A 276 -5.92 -4.72 18.89
CA TYR A 276 -5.80 -5.69 17.81
C TYR A 276 -4.53 -6.55 17.89
N PHE A 277 -3.66 -6.31 18.87
CA PHE A 277 -2.37 -6.99 18.95
C PHE A 277 -2.47 -8.53 18.87
N TYR A 278 -3.33 -9.13 19.68
CA TYR A 278 -3.47 -10.59 19.69
C TYR A 278 -4.13 -11.12 18.41
N GLN A 279 -5.08 -10.38 17.85
CA GLN A 279 -5.70 -10.74 16.56
C GLN A 279 -4.65 -10.79 15.46
N VAL A 280 -3.85 -9.75 15.32
CA VAL A 280 -2.83 -9.65 14.27
C VAL A 280 -1.69 -10.64 14.47
N ARG A 281 -1.33 -10.92 15.73
CA ARG A 281 -0.37 -12.00 16.06
C ARG A 281 -0.89 -13.37 15.67
N ALA A 282 -2.17 -13.65 15.90
CA ALA A 282 -2.78 -14.91 15.46
C ALA A 282 -2.80 -15.03 13.92
N GLU A 283 -3.13 -13.95 13.19
CA GLU A 283 -3.08 -13.93 11.73
C GLU A 283 -1.66 -14.22 11.21
N MET A 284 -0.64 -13.63 11.82
CA MET A 284 0.75 -13.89 11.47
C MET A 284 1.14 -15.35 11.69
N LEU A 285 0.78 -15.93 12.84
CA LEU A 285 1.08 -17.34 13.15
C LEU A 285 0.39 -18.29 12.17
N ILE A 286 -0.87 -18.02 11.81
CA ILE A 286 -1.60 -18.81 10.80
C ILE A 286 -0.85 -18.75 9.46
N TYR A 287 -0.43 -17.56 9.03
CA TYR A 287 0.33 -17.37 7.79
C TYR A 287 1.66 -18.16 7.82
N GLU A 288 2.41 -18.12 8.93
CA GLU A 288 3.67 -18.87 9.08
C GLU A 288 3.45 -20.39 9.02
N ILE A 289 2.38 -20.89 9.66
CA ILE A 289 2.00 -22.30 9.62
C ILE A 289 1.63 -22.70 8.19
N GLU A 290 0.78 -21.95 7.49
CA GLU A 290 0.39 -22.21 6.12
C GLU A 290 1.60 -22.21 5.16
N ALA A 291 2.51 -21.24 5.33
CA ALA A 291 3.73 -21.16 4.54
C ALA A 291 4.64 -22.38 4.79
N SER A 292 4.76 -22.83 6.04
CA SER A 292 5.53 -24.02 6.41
C SER A 292 4.91 -25.30 5.82
N ILE A 293 3.59 -25.46 5.92
CA ILE A 293 2.88 -26.60 5.34
C ILE A 293 3.10 -26.62 3.82
N ASN A 294 2.89 -25.48 3.14
CA ASN A 294 3.04 -25.40 1.69
C ASN A 294 4.48 -25.68 1.23
N SER A 295 5.49 -25.24 1.97
CA SER A 295 6.89 -25.53 1.66
C SER A 295 7.19 -27.02 1.81
N ASN A 296 6.70 -27.66 2.88
CA ASN A 296 6.89 -29.08 3.11
C ASN A 296 6.17 -29.95 2.07
N TRP A 297 4.96 -29.57 1.65
CA TRP A 297 4.24 -30.24 0.57
C TRP A 297 4.97 -30.12 -0.78
N ARG A 298 5.49 -28.95 -1.13
CA ARG A 298 6.32 -28.78 -2.34
C ARG A 298 7.56 -29.66 -2.29
N TYR A 299 8.25 -29.68 -1.16
CA TYR A 299 9.44 -30.53 -0.99
C TYR A 299 9.09 -32.01 -1.12
N ALA A 300 7.98 -32.47 -0.52
CA ALA A 300 7.51 -33.84 -0.60
C ALA A 300 7.10 -34.21 -2.04
N THR A 301 6.36 -33.36 -2.75
CA THR A 301 5.97 -33.58 -4.15
C THR A 301 7.18 -33.60 -5.07
N ASP A 302 8.13 -32.67 -4.93
CA ASP A 302 9.38 -32.67 -5.72
C ASP A 302 10.22 -33.94 -5.46
N SER A 303 10.25 -34.41 -4.20
CA SER A 303 10.96 -35.63 -3.83
C SER A 303 10.28 -36.87 -4.42
N LEU A 304 8.95 -36.93 -4.42
CA LEU A 304 8.17 -38.03 -5.04
C LEU A 304 8.33 -38.03 -6.57
N ILE A 305 8.28 -36.86 -7.21
CA ILE A 305 8.51 -36.74 -8.66
C ILE A 305 9.93 -37.21 -9.01
N LYS A 306 10.95 -36.77 -8.26
CA LYS A 306 12.35 -37.18 -8.44
C LYS A 306 12.53 -38.69 -8.21
N ALA A 307 11.84 -39.27 -7.22
CA ALA A 307 11.84 -40.72 -6.98
C ALA A 307 11.14 -41.46 -8.15
N GLY A 308 9.98 -41.01 -8.59
CA GLY A 308 9.27 -41.58 -9.75
C GLY A 308 10.12 -41.58 -11.03
N TRP A 309 10.84 -40.49 -11.30
CA TRP A 309 11.80 -40.41 -12.42
C TRP A 309 12.96 -41.41 -12.29
N ARG A 310 13.51 -41.58 -11.08
CA ARG A 310 14.57 -42.56 -10.81
C ARG A 310 14.07 -44.00 -11.03
N PHE A 311 12.87 -44.33 -10.53
CA PHE A 311 12.26 -45.65 -10.75
C PHE A 311 11.92 -45.87 -12.21
N GLY A 312 11.34 -44.91 -12.92
CA GLY A 312 11.04 -44.98 -14.34
C GLY A 312 12.29 -45.22 -15.18
N ASN A 313 13.35 -44.50 -14.94
CA ASN A 313 14.63 -44.67 -15.64
C ASN A 313 15.30 -46.01 -15.32
N ALA A 314 15.22 -46.51 -14.08
CA ALA A 314 15.73 -47.82 -13.71
C ALA A 314 14.92 -48.94 -14.40
N PHE A 315 13.60 -48.81 -14.47
CA PHE A 315 12.71 -49.75 -15.17
C PHE A 315 12.99 -49.80 -16.68
N ILE A 316 13.12 -48.65 -17.33
CA ILE A 316 13.49 -48.56 -18.75
C ILE A 316 14.86 -49.17 -19.02
N LYS A 317 15.82 -48.94 -18.15
CA LYS A 317 17.17 -49.52 -18.25
C LYS A 317 17.15 -51.05 -18.11
N THR A 318 16.31 -51.56 -17.22
CA THR A 318 16.14 -53.01 -17.02
C THR A 318 15.42 -53.66 -18.22
N LEU A 319 14.43 -53.01 -18.82
CA LEU A 319 13.78 -53.45 -20.03
C LEU A 319 14.75 -53.48 -21.23
N ARG A 320 15.58 -52.44 -21.42
CA ARG A 320 16.59 -52.39 -22.49
C ARG A 320 17.61 -53.53 -22.38
N LEU A 321 18.03 -53.84 -21.16
CA LEU A 321 18.98 -54.95 -20.94
C LEU A 321 18.34 -56.34 -21.25
N ARG A 322 17.02 -56.51 -21.10
CA ARG A 322 16.33 -57.76 -21.45
C ARG A 322 16.03 -57.93 -22.95
N PHE A 323 16.02 -56.84 -23.71
CA PHE A 323 15.75 -56.86 -25.15
C PHE A 323 17.02 -56.88 -26.02
N ILE A 324 18.21 -56.70 -25.45
CA ILE A 324 19.49 -56.76 -26.17
C ILE A 324 20.21 -58.11 -25.98
N SER A 325 19.66 -58.97 -25.09
CA SER A 325 20.20 -60.33 -24.83
C SER A 325 19.33 -61.46 -25.41
N LYS A 326 18.63 -61.17 -26.52
CA LYS A 326 18.02 -62.22 -27.37
C LYS A 326 18.51 -61.98 -28.84
#